data_6f5c24e500ba270c66585124fb4706f9
#
_entry.id   6f5c24e500ba270c66585124fb4706f9
#
_cell.length_a   1.000
_cell.length_b   1.000
_cell.length_c   1.000
_cell.angle_alpha   90.00
_cell.angle_beta   90.00
_cell.angle_gamma   90.00
#
_symmetry.space_group_name_H-M   'P 1'
#
loop_
_entity.id
_entity.type
_entity.pdbx_description
1 polymer ?
#
loop_
_entity_poly.entity_id
_entity_poly.type
_entity_poly.pdbx_seq_one_letter_code
_entity_poly.pdbx_strand_id
1 'polypeptide(L)'
;MRRIALILMLPLLGVGVLAGCGGSPAHSAANPTVTVSGPFGKAPGVTIPAKKATTGLTVKTVIHGSGPVVGKTDAFVGNYAIYIWSGTAHRLAQSSFTAHPTLFAGQLLPGLEKALIGQKVGSRVLAVIPPKDAFGSTGNPQAGIKGTDTLVFVVDLIKAFPSNASASGQHVSSGGSGLPKVTTGTGAAPQIKVPSAKPPAKLVTKTLVKGSGPAIAKGQTVVVQYVGAIWKSGKVFDASWKRGQPFGFTIAASPSQVIPGWDKGLVGQNVGSRVMLVVPPADGYGKSGNSQAGIQPKDTLVFVVDILGAFS
;
A
#
# COMPACT_ATOMS: atom_id res chain seq x y z
N MET A 1 10.55 22.29 4.36
CA MET A 1 10.13 21.85 3.00
C MET A 1 9.33 20.56 3.16
N ARG A 2 8.02 20.66 3.04
CA ARG A 2 7.09 19.53 3.19
C ARG A 2 7.28 18.60 1.99
N ARG A 3 7.84 17.42 2.19
CA ARG A 3 7.83 16.34 1.19
C ARG A 3 6.40 15.80 1.15
N ILE A 4 5.64 16.22 0.13
CA ILE A 4 4.30 15.70 -0.14
C ILE A 4 4.50 14.29 -0.66
N ALA A 5 4.12 13.29 0.14
CA ALA A 5 3.96 11.94 -0.35
C ALA A 5 2.88 11.98 -1.44
N LEU A 6 3.24 11.61 -2.65
CA LEU A 6 2.32 11.51 -3.78
C LEU A 6 1.38 10.33 -3.52
N ILE A 7 0.32 10.56 -2.75
CA ILE A 7 -0.77 9.60 -2.59
C ILE A 7 -1.51 9.59 -3.91
N LEU A 8 -1.34 8.51 -4.69
CA LEU A 8 -2.04 8.24 -5.94
C LEU A 8 -3.51 7.85 -5.66
N MET A 9 -4.26 8.72 -4.97
CA MET A 9 -5.72 8.60 -4.85
C MET A 9 -6.38 9.52 -5.87
N LEU A 10 -7.12 8.93 -6.82
CA LEU A 10 -8.07 9.65 -7.67
C LEU A 10 -9.38 9.86 -6.91
N PRO A 11 -10.00 11.07 -6.97
CA PRO A 11 -11.39 11.20 -6.60
C PRO A 11 -12.30 10.55 -7.64
N LEU A 12 -13.28 9.78 -7.17
CA LEU A 12 -14.37 9.25 -8.01
C LEU A 12 -15.19 10.42 -8.58
N LEU A 13 -15.17 10.58 -9.90
CA LEU A 13 -16.26 11.23 -10.64
C LEU A 13 -16.62 10.32 -11.79
N GLY A 14 -17.85 9.82 -11.72
CA GLY A 14 -18.42 8.94 -12.72
C GLY A 14 -18.87 9.68 -13.98
N VAL A 15 -19.22 8.85 -14.97
CA VAL A 15 -20.10 9.05 -16.13
C VAL A 15 -19.44 8.93 -17.51
N GLY A 16 -20.00 8.02 -18.28
CA GLY A 16 -20.18 8.20 -19.72
C GLY A 16 -19.57 7.15 -20.64
N VAL A 17 -20.33 6.10 -20.91
CA VAL A 17 -20.15 5.17 -22.04
C VAL A 17 -20.45 5.89 -23.35
N LEU A 18 -19.53 5.85 -24.33
CA LEU A 18 -19.88 5.92 -25.75
C LEU A 18 -19.01 4.95 -26.54
N ALA A 19 -19.68 4.03 -27.19
CA ALA A 19 -19.12 3.11 -28.18
C ALA A 19 -18.84 3.86 -29.50
N GLY A 20 -17.72 3.54 -30.14
CA GLY A 20 -17.37 4.05 -31.48
C GLY A 20 -16.44 3.09 -32.18
N CYS A 21 -16.87 2.59 -33.32
CA CYS A 21 -16.26 1.55 -34.17
C CYS A 21 -14.98 1.96 -34.89
N GLY A 22 -14.12 0.96 -35.14
CA GLY A 22 -13.44 0.73 -36.42
C GLY A 22 -12.32 1.70 -36.80
N GLY A 23 -11.06 1.28 -36.60
CA GLY A 23 -9.89 1.89 -37.24
C GLY A 23 -8.79 0.85 -37.37
N SER A 24 -8.33 0.61 -38.60
CA SER A 24 -7.21 -0.26 -38.98
C SER A 24 -5.98 -0.07 -38.10
N PRO A 25 -5.12 -1.10 -37.90
CA PRO A 25 -3.93 -0.97 -37.07
C PRO A 25 -2.93 -0.02 -37.77
N ALA A 26 -2.91 1.23 -37.33
CA ALA A 26 -1.81 2.11 -37.62
C ALA A 26 -0.54 1.50 -37.01
N HIS A 27 0.49 1.30 -37.80
CA HIS A 27 1.83 0.93 -37.35
C HIS A 27 2.27 1.94 -36.29
N SER A 28 2.23 1.52 -35.05
CA SER A 28 2.70 2.31 -33.92
C SER A 28 4.19 2.55 -34.09
N ALA A 29 4.58 3.79 -34.40
CA ALA A 29 5.98 4.17 -34.33
C ALA A 29 6.55 3.75 -32.99
N ALA A 30 7.61 2.92 -32.99
CA ALA A 30 8.23 2.45 -31.76
C ALA A 30 8.61 3.64 -30.87
N ASN A 31 8.25 3.58 -29.59
CA ASN A 31 8.68 4.59 -28.61
C ASN A 31 10.21 4.75 -28.69
N PRO A 32 10.73 5.99 -28.70
CA PRO A 32 12.16 6.18 -28.56
C PRO A 32 12.60 5.43 -27.31
N THR A 33 13.60 4.55 -27.47
CA THR A 33 13.87 3.50 -26.50
C THR A 33 14.37 4.07 -25.16
N VAL A 34 13.56 3.99 -24.12
CA VAL A 34 14.01 4.19 -22.73
C VAL A 34 14.80 2.96 -22.33
N THR A 35 16.01 3.14 -21.81
CA THR A 35 16.84 2.04 -21.30
C THR A 35 16.92 2.07 -19.79
N VAL A 36 16.95 0.87 -19.18
CA VAL A 36 17.03 0.69 -17.74
C VAL A 36 18.12 -0.33 -17.45
N SER A 37 18.99 -0.01 -16.49
CA SER A 37 20.11 -0.86 -16.06
C SER A 37 20.14 -0.99 -14.54
N GLY A 38 21.03 -1.85 -14.03
CA GLY A 38 21.24 -2.09 -12.61
C GLY A 38 20.46 -3.30 -12.07
N PRO A 39 20.95 -3.89 -10.95
CA PRO A 39 20.35 -5.09 -10.37
C PRO A 39 19.04 -4.79 -9.65
N PHE A 40 18.19 -5.84 -9.48
CA PHE A 40 16.96 -5.79 -8.69
C PHE A 40 17.24 -5.32 -7.26
N GLY A 41 16.34 -4.49 -6.72
CA GLY A 41 16.43 -3.94 -5.36
C GLY A 41 17.38 -2.76 -5.21
N LYS A 42 18.13 -2.38 -6.25
CA LYS A 42 19.00 -1.19 -6.27
C LYS A 42 18.44 -0.12 -7.21
N ALA A 43 18.74 1.15 -6.92
CA ALA A 43 18.31 2.25 -7.77
C ALA A 43 18.71 2.00 -9.23
N PRO A 44 17.77 2.07 -10.19
CA PRO A 44 18.07 1.84 -11.59
C PRO A 44 18.81 3.01 -12.22
N GLY A 45 19.72 2.72 -13.15
CA GLY A 45 20.15 3.68 -14.14
C GLY A 45 19.07 3.77 -15.23
N VAL A 46 18.52 4.97 -15.47
CA VAL A 46 17.45 5.19 -16.46
C VAL A 46 17.92 6.24 -17.46
N THR A 47 17.95 5.89 -18.75
CA THR A 47 18.25 6.81 -19.84
C THR A 47 16.98 7.04 -20.65
N ILE A 48 16.52 8.28 -20.67
CA ILE A 48 15.37 8.74 -21.45
C ILE A 48 15.90 9.61 -22.60
N PRO A 49 15.60 9.29 -23.87
CA PRO A 49 16.14 10.05 -25.01
C PRO A 49 15.57 11.47 -25.10
N ALA A 50 16.39 12.42 -25.56
CA ALA A 50 15.99 13.83 -25.80
C ALA A 50 15.09 13.98 -27.03
N LYS A 51 14.01 13.21 -27.10
CA LYS A 51 12.99 13.20 -28.16
C LYS A 51 11.61 13.19 -27.52
N LYS A 52 10.57 13.54 -28.27
CA LYS A 52 9.19 13.39 -27.75
C LYS A 52 8.83 11.92 -27.58
N ALA A 53 8.16 11.59 -26.48
CA ALA A 53 7.57 10.29 -26.26
C ALA A 53 6.47 10.01 -27.31
N THR A 54 6.23 8.75 -27.64
CA THR A 54 5.07 8.37 -28.45
C THR A 54 3.80 8.33 -27.59
N THR A 55 2.64 8.29 -28.25
CA THR A 55 1.33 8.31 -27.60
C THR A 55 0.87 6.94 -27.09
N GLY A 56 1.66 5.89 -27.31
CA GLY A 56 1.36 4.51 -26.90
C GLY A 56 1.94 4.15 -25.55
N LEU A 57 1.21 3.34 -24.79
CA LEU A 57 1.74 2.67 -23.59
C LEU A 57 2.83 1.66 -24.01
N THR A 58 4.00 1.75 -23.40
CA THR A 58 5.07 0.76 -23.57
C THR A 58 5.37 0.09 -22.24
N VAL A 59 5.38 -1.24 -22.23
CA VAL A 59 5.73 -2.05 -21.07
C VAL A 59 6.86 -3.00 -21.43
N LYS A 60 7.88 -3.07 -20.58
CA LYS A 60 9.00 -4.00 -20.74
C LYS A 60 9.38 -4.60 -19.40
N THR A 61 9.41 -5.91 -19.30
CA THR A 61 10.02 -6.60 -18.17
C THR A 61 11.53 -6.59 -18.38
N VAL A 62 12.23 -5.79 -17.57
CA VAL A 62 13.69 -5.60 -17.67
C VAL A 62 14.42 -6.73 -16.96
N ILE A 63 13.91 -7.15 -15.80
CA ILE A 63 14.37 -8.32 -15.04
C ILE A 63 13.16 -9.21 -14.82
N HIS A 64 13.28 -10.48 -15.16
CA HIS A 64 12.21 -11.46 -14.98
C HIS A 64 12.28 -12.09 -13.60
N GLY A 65 11.23 -11.90 -12.80
CA GLY A 65 11.06 -12.57 -11.52
C GLY A 65 10.55 -14.01 -11.68
N SER A 66 10.71 -14.79 -10.61
CA SER A 66 10.24 -16.19 -10.53
C SER A 66 9.14 -16.40 -9.48
N GLY A 67 8.76 -15.34 -8.74
CA GLY A 67 7.75 -15.41 -7.69
C GLY A 67 6.31 -15.48 -8.21
N PRO A 68 5.32 -15.41 -7.31
CA PRO A 68 3.90 -15.39 -7.67
C PRO A 68 3.56 -14.28 -8.65
N VAL A 69 2.53 -14.52 -9.46
CA VAL A 69 1.98 -13.52 -10.38
C VAL A 69 1.16 -12.50 -9.60
N VAL A 70 1.30 -11.22 -9.91
CA VAL A 70 0.47 -10.14 -9.35
C VAL A 70 -0.92 -10.22 -9.99
N GLY A 71 -1.93 -10.50 -9.18
CA GLY A 71 -3.33 -10.56 -9.58
C GLY A 71 -3.97 -9.16 -9.66
N LYS A 72 -5.13 -9.08 -10.32
CA LYS A 72 -5.86 -7.83 -10.53
C LYS A 72 -6.31 -7.14 -9.22
N THR A 73 -6.60 -7.93 -8.19
CA THR A 73 -7.08 -7.44 -6.89
C THR A 73 -5.99 -7.43 -5.82
N ASP A 74 -4.76 -7.80 -6.18
CA ASP A 74 -3.66 -7.85 -5.24
C ASP A 74 -3.14 -6.45 -4.95
N ALA A 75 -2.80 -6.22 -3.68
CA ALA A 75 -1.86 -5.18 -3.33
C ALA A 75 -0.43 -5.73 -3.46
N PHE A 76 0.54 -4.88 -3.74
CA PHE A 76 1.93 -5.31 -3.81
C PHE A 76 2.87 -4.26 -3.23
N VAL A 77 3.98 -4.72 -2.68
CA VAL A 77 5.08 -3.86 -2.25
C VAL A 77 6.14 -3.84 -3.33
N GLY A 78 6.64 -2.66 -3.63
CA GLY A 78 7.71 -2.46 -4.59
C GLY A 78 8.55 -1.22 -4.33
N ASN A 79 9.75 -1.22 -4.89
CA ASN A 79 10.51 0.00 -5.09
C ASN A 79 10.16 0.59 -6.45
N TYR A 80 10.22 1.92 -6.54
CA TYR A 80 9.93 2.61 -7.80
C TYR A 80 10.79 3.85 -8.02
N ALA A 81 10.98 4.19 -9.30
CA ALA A 81 11.45 5.49 -9.75
C ALA A 81 10.46 6.02 -10.80
N ILE A 82 10.05 7.29 -10.64
CA ILE A 82 9.11 7.97 -11.53
C ILE A 82 9.82 9.15 -12.17
N TYR A 83 9.83 9.18 -13.50
CA TYR A 83 10.30 10.33 -14.27
C TYR A 83 9.12 10.98 -14.98
N ILE A 84 9.13 12.31 -15.05
CA ILE A 84 8.24 13.10 -15.89
C ILE A 84 9.01 13.43 -17.18
N TRP A 85 8.45 13.03 -18.31
CA TRP A 85 8.99 13.26 -19.64
C TRP A 85 8.13 14.28 -20.38
N SER A 86 8.59 15.53 -20.43
CA SER A 86 7.89 16.69 -20.99
C SER A 86 8.57 17.16 -22.28
N GLY A 87 7.96 16.90 -23.43
CA GLY A 87 8.56 17.20 -24.73
C GLY A 87 9.86 16.42 -24.96
N THR A 88 11.00 17.10 -24.99
CA THR A 88 12.35 16.53 -25.14
C THR A 88 13.12 16.46 -23.81
N ALA A 89 12.59 17.05 -22.75
CA ALA A 89 13.20 17.08 -21.42
C ALA A 89 12.59 16.05 -20.50
N HIS A 90 13.37 15.60 -19.54
CA HIS A 90 12.87 14.70 -18.48
C HIS A 90 13.50 15.03 -17.12
N ARG A 91 12.83 14.65 -16.05
CA ARG A 91 13.34 14.78 -14.67
C ARG A 91 12.86 13.64 -13.79
N LEU A 92 13.68 13.23 -12.84
CA LEU A 92 13.24 12.34 -11.75
C LEU A 92 12.25 13.12 -10.86
N ALA A 93 11.04 12.62 -10.74
CA ALA A 93 10.02 13.22 -9.89
C ALA A 93 10.04 12.60 -8.48
N GLN A 94 10.14 11.29 -8.40
CA GLN A 94 10.12 10.56 -7.12
C GLN A 94 10.83 9.22 -7.24
N SER A 95 11.44 8.76 -6.13
CA SER A 95 12.02 7.42 -6.03
C SER A 95 11.90 6.92 -4.59
N SER A 96 11.59 5.63 -4.44
CA SER A 96 11.62 4.93 -3.16
C SER A 96 12.92 4.16 -2.92
N PHE A 97 13.78 4.02 -3.93
CA PHE A 97 15.03 3.23 -3.84
C PHE A 97 16.03 3.77 -2.80
N THR A 98 15.91 5.02 -2.41
CA THR A 98 16.74 5.65 -1.36
C THR A 98 15.97 5.86 -0.05
N ALA A 99 14.76 5.33 0.05
CA ALA A 99 13.92 5.42 1.24
C ALA A 99 13.43 4.02 1.62
N HIS A 100 12.12 3.79 1.54
CA HIS A 100 11.52 2.50 1.88
C HIS A 100 10.60 2.03 0.74
N PRO A 101 10.49 0.71 0.51
CA PRO A 101 9.52 0.16 -0.42
C PRO A 101 8.10 0.65 -0.10
N THR A 102 7.28 0.82 -1.10
CA THR A 102 5.93 1.36 -0.99
C THR A 102 4.90 0.27 -1.24
N LEU A 103 3.81 0.27 -0.46
CA LEU A 103 2.63 -0.54 -0.76
C LEU A 103 1.82 0.16 -1.86
N PHE A 104 1.62 -0.53 -2.96
CA PHE A 104 0.67 -0.20 -4.01
C PHE A 104 -0.64 -0.93 -3.73
N ALA A 105 -1.65 -0.19 -3.33
CA ALA A 105 -2.97 -0.71 -3.02
C ALA A 105 -4.01 0.29 -3.55
N GLY A 106 -5.22 -0.18 -3.91
CA GLY A 106 -6.25 0.66 -4.45
C GLY A 106 -6.14 0.89 -5.95
N GLN A 107 -6.76 1.97 -6.39
CA GLN A 107 -6.80 2.32 -7.80
C GLN A 107 -5.45 2.89 -8.25
N LEU A 108 -4.78 2.18 -9.12
CA LEU A 108 -3.57 2.64 -9.79
C LEU A 108 -3.91 3.50 -11.01
N LEU A 109 -2.91 4.23 -11.53
CA LEU A 109 -3.03 4.81 -12.88
C LEU A 109 -3.29 3.69 -13.90
N PRO A 110 -4.19 3.89 -14.87
CA PRO A 110 -4.56 2.83 -15.83
C PRO A 110 -3.36 2.20 -16.55
N GLY A 111 -2.37 3.00 -16.93
CA GLY A 111 -1.16 2.50 -17.58
C GLY A 111 -0.25 1.71 -16.63
N LEU A 112 -0.21 2.07 -15.35
CA LEU A 112 0.56 1.35 -14.35
C LEU A 112 -0.12 0.02 -13.99
N GLU A 113 -1.43 0.00 -13.89
CA GLU A 113 -2.23 -1.23 -13.70
C GLU A 113 -1.97 -2.22 -14.83
N LYS A 114 -2.09 -1.77 -16.09
CA LYS A 114 -1.80 -2.59 -17.28
C LYS A 114 -0.37 -3.11 -17.32
N ALA A 115 0.58 -2.35 -16.76
CA ALA A 115 1.99 -2.72 -16.77
C ALA A 115 2.35 -3.78 -15.72
N LEU A 116 1.70 -3.77 -14.56
CA LEU A 116 2.12 -4.55 -13.40
C LEU A 116 1.27 -5.79 -13.13
N ILE A 117 -0.03 -5.78 -13.48
CA ILE A 117 -0.87 -6.97 -13.39
C ILE A 117 -0.35 -8.05 -14.36
N GLY A 118 -0.25 -9.28 -13.89
CA GLY A 118 0.30 -10.40 -14.64
C GLY A 118 1.84 -10.52 -14.58
N GLN A 119 2.54 -9.54 -14.01
CA GLN A 119 3.97 -9.64 -13.76
C GLN A 119 4.26 -10.56 -12.56
N LYS A 120 5.44 -11.16 -12.56
CA LYS A 120 5.88 -11.99 -11.42
C LYS A 120 6.61 -11.15 -10.37
N VAL A 121 6.41 -11.47 -9.12
CA VAL A 121 7.24 -10.97 -8.01
C VAL A 121 8.71 -11.30 -8.29
N GLY A 122 9.61 -10.36 -7.99
CA GLY A 122 11.03 -10.39 -8.37
C GLY A 122 11.32 -9.72 -9.72
N SER A 123 10.30 -9.27 -10.46
CA SER A 123 10.50 -8.54 -11.72
C SER A 123 10.82 -7.08 -11.52
N ARG A 124 11.67 -6.54 -12.41
CA ARG A 124 11.80 -5.11 -12.68
C ARG A 124 11.04 -4.78 -13.95
N VAL A 125 10.08 -3.88 -13.85
CA VAL A 125 9.20 -3.49 -14.96
C VAL A 125 9.43 -2.03 -15.30
N LEU A 126 9.66 -1.73 -16.59
CA LEU A 126 9.62 -0.40 -17.16
C LEU A 126 8.23 -0.18 -17.77
N ALA A 127 7.58 0.92 -17.43
CA ALA A 127 6.36 1.40 -18.06
C ALA A 127 6.52 2.85 -18.53
N VAL A 128 6.33 3.09 -19.82
CA VAL A 128 6.26 4.44 -20.42
C VAL A 128 4.79 4.72 -20.67
N ILE A 129 4.21 5.60 -19.85
CA ILE A 129 2.76 5.79 -19.71
C ILE A 129 2.38 7.16 -20.31
N PRO A 130 1.69 7.20 -21.45
CA PRO A 130 1.24 8.45 -22.05
C PRO A 130 0.13 9.11 -21.20
N PRO A 131 -0.15 10.41 -21.40
CA PRO A 131 -1.15 11.16 -20.63
C PRO A 131 -2.50 10.46 -20.52
N LYS A 132 -3.02 9.87 -21.59
CA LYS A 132 -4.33 9.20 -21.64
C LYS A 132 -4.44 7.98 -20.70
N ASP A 133 -3.31 7.33 -20.42
CA ASP A 133 -3.22 6.18 -19.50
C ASP A 133 -2.68 6.60 -18.11
N ALA A 134 -2.48 7.92 -17.87
CA ALA A 134 -2.02 8.52 -16.62
C ALA A 134 -3.08 9.49 -16.05
N PHE A 135 -2.79 10.79 -16.06
CA PHE A 135 -3.66 11.84 -15.49
C PHE A 135 -4.52 12.56 -16.55
N GLY A 136 -4.55 12.07 -17.79
CA GLY A 136 -5.31 12.69 -18.90
C GLY A 136 -4.83 14.10 -19.24
N SER A 137 -5.70 14.85 -19.93
CA SER A 137 -5.43 16.23 -20.34
C SER A 137 -5.33 17.22 -19.18
N THR A 138 -5.87 16.88 -18.01
CA THR A 138 -5.79 17.72 -16.81
C THR A 138 -4.39 17.68 -16.17
N GLY A 139 -3.68 16.55 -16.27
CA GLY A 139 -2.43 16.33 -15.55
C GLY A 139 -2.64 16.26 -14.04
N ASN A 140 -1.56 16.52 -13.30
CA ASN A 140 -1.58 16.66 -11.83
C ASN A 140 -0.70 17.86 -11.44
N PRO A 141 -1.27 19.08 -11.35
CA PRO A 141 -0.51 20.30 -11.07
C PRO A 141 0.21 20.27 -9.71
N GLN A 142 -0.36 19.60 -8.70
CA GLN A 142 0.27 19.47 -7.37
C GLN A 142 1.56 18.65 -7.43
N ALA A 143 1.65 17.70 -8.35
CA ALA A 143 2.84 16.92 -8.63
C ALA A 143 3.75 17.54 -9.72
N GLY A 144 3.36 18.68 -10.28
CA GLY A 144 4.05 19.32 -11.41
C GLY A 144 3.99 18.50 -12.69
N ILE A 145 2.89 17.78 -12.92
CA ILE A 145 2.64 16.95 -14.11
C ILE A 145 1.60 17.69 -15.00
N LYS A 146 1.98 17.98 -16.22
CA LYS A 146 1.11 18.60 -17.23
C LYS A 146 0.26 17.54 -17.92
N GLY A 147 -0.88 17.92 -18.50
CA GLY A 147 -1.74 17.04 -19.29
C GLY A 147 -1.11 16.51 -20.59
N THR A 148 0.09 16.97 -20.92
CA THR A 148 0.88 16.51 -22.08
C THR A 148 2.08 15.64 -21.71
N ASP A 149 2.35 15.47 -20.41
CA ASP A 149 3.54 14.78 -19.93
C ASP A 149 3.35 13.25 -19.95
N THR A 150 4.37 12.57 -20.43
CA THR A 150 4.49 11.11 -20.32
C THR A 150 5.20 10.76 -19.02
N LEU A 151 4.73 9.72 -18.35
CA LEU A 151 5.36 9.22 -17.13
C LEU A 151 6.20 7.97 -17.46
N VAL A 152 7.41 7.91 -16.92
CA VAL A 152 8.25 6.73 -17.01
C VAL A 152 8.38 6.15 -15.62
N PHE A 153 7.85 4.94 -15.42
CA PHE A 153 7.97 4.18 -14.19
C PHE A 153 8.97 3.05 -14.35
N VAL A 154 9.85 2.90 -13.37
CA VAL A 154 10.61 1.67 -13.17
C VAL A 154 10.21 1.13 -11.82
N VAL A 155 9.67 -0.09 -11.79
CA VAL A 155 9.12 -0.72 -10.58
C VAL A 155 9.77 -2.07 -10.35
N ASP A 156 10.30 -2.29 -9.15
CA ASP A 156 10.73 -3.60 -8.64
C ASP A 156 9.61 -4.19 -7.80
N LEU A 157 9.05 -5.31 -8.23
CA LEU A 157 7.98 -6.02 -7.53
C LEU A 157 8.55 -6.93 -6.44
N ILE A 158 8.41 -6.55 -5.17
CA ILE A 158 9.04 -7.25 -4.04
C ILE A 158 8.13 -8.34 -3.47
N LYS A 159 6.84 -8.04 -3.28
CA LYS A 159 5.87 -8.96 -2.68
C LYS A 159 4.46 -8.60 -3.11
N ALA A 160 3.63 -9.60 -3.41
CA ALA A 160 2.20 -9.44 -3.67
C ALA A 160 1.37 -10.01 -2.50
N PHE A 161 0.22 -9.40 -2.26
CA PHE A 161 -0.71 -9.75 -1.19
C PHE A 161 -2.12 -9.85 -1.78
N PRO A 162 -2.71 -11.04 -1.84
CA PRO A 162 -4.12 -11.20 -2.18
C PRO A 162 -5.02 -10.40 -1.22
N SER A 163 -6.17 -9.97 -1.69
CA SER A 163 -7.12 -9.17 -0.89
C SER A 163 -7.58 -9.87 0.39
N ASN A 164 -7.53 -11.21 0.43
CA ASN A 164 -7.84 -12.05 1.58
C ASN A 164 -6.61 -12.52 2.37
N ALA A 165 -5.42 -11.95 2.11
CA ALA A 165 -4.21 -12.28 2.88
C ALA A 165 -4.46 -12.09 4.37
N SER A 166 -3.98 -13.02 5.19
CA SER A 166 -4.18 -13.04 6.65
C SER A 166 -2.95 -13.59 7.36
N ALA A 167 -2.93 -13.52 8.68
CA ALA A 167 -1.90 -14.15 9.49
C ALA A 167 -1.75 -15.64 9.15
N SER A 168 -0.51 -16.13 9.13
CA SER A 168 -0.16 -17.48 8.67
C SER A 168 0.65 -18.29 9.69
N GLY A 169 0.72 -17.83 10.93
CA GLY A 169 1.48 -18.48 12.01
C GLY A 169 0.67 -19.51 12.80
N GLN A 170 1.24 -19.92 13.94
CA GLN A 170 0.63 -20.87 14.86
C GLN A 170 -0.37 -20.14 15.78
N HIS A 171 -1.59 -20.66 15.90
CA HIS A 171 -2.56 -20.15 16.88
C HIS A 171 -2.08 -20.42 18.31
N VAL A 172 -2.03 -19.37 19.12
CA VAL A 172 -1.52 -19.44 20.51
C VAL A 172 -2.51 -18.91 21.55
N SER A 173 -3.51 -18.11 21.13
CA SER A 173 -4.51 -17.54 22.04
C SER A 173 -5.73 -17.04 21.26
N SER A 174 -6.90 -17.01 21.90
CA SER A 174 -8.12 -16.34 21.39
C SER A 174 -8.47 -15.08 22.18
N GLY A 175 -7.58 -14.60 23.06
CA GLY A 175 -7.78 -13.50 23.99
C GLY A 175 -7.28 -13.86 25.38
N GLY A 176 -7.94 -13.37 26.41
CA GLY A 176 -7.59 -13.64 27.82
C GLY A 176 -8.72 -13.25 28.76
N SER A 177 -8.55 -13.52 30.06
CA SER A 177 -9.52 -13.07 31.08
C SER A 177 -9.61 -11.54 31.05
N GLY A 178 -10.82 -11.00 30.96
CA GLY A 178 -11.06 -9.55 30.89
C GLY A 178 -10.63 -8.87 29.57
N LEU A 179 -10.15 -9.63 28.58
CA LEU A 179 -9.79 -9.11 27.25
C LEU A 179 -10.81 -9.54 26.18
N PRO A 180 -10.88 -8.83 25.04
CA PRO A 180 -11.75 -9.22 23.95
C PRO A 180 -11.46 -10.65 23.46
N LYS A 181 -12.53 -11.38 23.13
CA LYS A 181 -12.43 -12.65 22.41
C LYS A 181 -12.39 -12.39 20.92
N VAL A 182 -11.49 -13.07 20.24
CA VAL A 182 -11.30 -12.95 18.78
C VAL A 182 -11.57 -14.29 18.14
N THR A 183 -12.50 -14.32 17.21
CA THR A 183 -12.79 -15.49 16.37
C THR A 183 -12.45 -15.19 14.92
N THR A 184 -11.94 -16.18 14.21
CA THR A 184 -11.49 -15.98 12.82
C THR A 184 -11.70 -17.23 11.99
N GLY A 185 -12.12 -17.02 10.72
CA GLY A 185 -11.96 -18.01 9.66
C GLY A 185 -10.68 -17.71 8.86
N THR A 186 -10.16 -18.69 8.15
CA THR A 186 -9.02 -18.50 7.23
C THR A 186 -9.43 -17.53 6.11
N GLY A 187 -8.59 -16.52 5.87
CA GLY A 187 -8.85 -15.52 4.81
C GLY A 187 -10.07 -14.61 5.05
N ALA A 188 -10.60 -14.58 6.28
CA ALA A 188 -11.74 -13.75 6.66
C ALA A 188 -11.36 -12.73 7.74
N ALA A 189 -12.11 -11.62 7.77
CA ALA A 189 -11.95 -10.58 8.79
C ALA A 189 -12.18 -11.17 10.19
N PRO A 190 -11.30 -10.90 11.16
CA PRO A 190 -11.52 -11.31 12.54
C PRO A 190 -12.75 -10.62 13.15
N GLN A 191 -13.52 -11.38 13.95
CA GLN A 191 -14.62 -10.85 14.74
C GLN A 191 -14.13 -10.56 16.15
N ILE A 192 -14.46 -9.39 16.66
CA ILE A 192 -14.05 -8.93 18.00
C ILE A 192 -15.28 -8.87 18.90
N LYS A 193 -15.30 -9.70 19.95
CA LYS A 193 -16.31 -9.64 21.00
C LYS A 193 -15.69 -9.01 22.25
N VAL A 194 -16.06 -7.77 22.51
CA VAL A 194 -15.57 -7.00 23.67
C VAL A 194 -16.28 -7.47 24.93
N PRO A 195 -15.57 -7.66 26.07
CA PRO A 195 -16.22 -7.99 27.34
C PRO A 195 -16.89 -6.76 27.96
N SER A 196 -17.82 -6.97 28.87
CA SER A 196 -18.43 -5.91 29.70
C SER A 196 -17.48 -5.32 30.74
N ALA A 197 -16.32 -5.92 30.94
CA ALA A 197 -15.31 -5.46 31.88
C ALA A 197 -14.76 -4.08 31.54
N LYS A 198 -14.22 -3.38 32.52
CA LYS A 198 -13.51 -2.11 32.32
C LYS A 198 -12.26 -2.32 31.45
N PRO A 199 -11.99 -1.45 30.48
CA PRO A 199 -10.79 -1.59 29.66
C PRO A 199 -9.51 -1.40 30.48
N PRO A 200 -8.39 -2.06 30.08
CA PRO A 200 -7.08 -1.79 30.65
C PRO A 200 -6.68 -0.31 30.50
N ALA A 201 -6.06 0.24 31.54
CA ALA A 201 -5.58 1.63 31.54
C ALA A 201 -4.26 1.82 30.76
N LYS A 202 -3.54 0.73 30.50
CA LYS A 202 -2.27 0.72 29.75
C LYS A 202 -2.46 -0.05 28.44
N LEU A 203 -1.60 0.24 27.47
CA LEU A 203 -1.53 -0.54 26.22
C LEU A 203 -1.33 -2.02 26.52
N VAL A 204 -2.19 -2.86 25.96
CA VAL A 204 -2.04 -4.32 26.01
C VAL A 204 -1.77 -4.82 24.61
N THR A 205 -0.70 -5.58 24.47
CA THR A 205 -0.34 -6.31 23.24
C THR A 205 -0.45 -7.81 23.51
N LYS A 206 -1.29 -8.50 22.75
CA LYS A 206 -1.52 -9.95 22.91
C LYS A 206 -1.38 -10.64 21.56
N THR A 207 -0.40 -11.52 21.44
CA THR A 207 -0.25 -12.38 20.27
C THR A 207 -1.33 -13.45 20.27
N LEU A 208 -2.11 -13.54 19.20
CA LEU A 208 -3.17 -14.54 19.01
C LEU A 208 -2.71 -15.64 18.06
N VAL A 209 -1.98 -15.26 17.02
CA VAL A 209 -1.28 -16.17 16.10
C VAL A 209 0.18 -15.76 16.11
N LYS A 210 1.09 -16.67 16.34
CA LYS A 210 2.54 -16.43 16.34
C LYS A 210 3.11 -16.74 14.97
N GLY A 211 3.53 -15.71 14.25
CA GLY A 211 4.22 -15.82 12.97
C GLY A 211 5.65 -16.32 13.13
N SER A 212 6.18 -16.89 12.06
CA SER A 212 7.57 -17.39 11.97
C SER A 212 8.51 -16.48 11.18
N GLY A 213 7.97 -15.38 10.60
CA GLY A 213 8.78 -14.44 9.84
C GLY A 213 9.65 -13.55 10.72
N PRO A 214 10.45 -12.66 10.13
CA PRO A 214 11.31 -11.74 10.86
C PRO A 214 10.51 -10.81 11.78
N ALA A 215 11.14 -10.35 12.86
CA ALA A 215 10.57 -9.35 13.75
C ALA A 215 10.54 -7.97 13.07
N ILE A 216 9.47 -7.22 13.28
CA ILE A 216 9.34 -5.84 12.79
C ILE A 216 10.37 -4.94 13.48
N ALA A 217 11.19 -4.24 12.70
CA ALA A 217 12.09 -3.20 13.16
C ALA A 217 11.53 -1.80 12.86
N LYS A 218 11.92 -0.82 13.67
CA LYS A 218 11.58 0.60 13.43
C LYS A 218 12.04 1.05 12.04
N GLY A 219 11.25 1.90 11.40
CA GLY A 219 11.54 2.47 10.09
C GLY A 219 11.14 1.58 8.91
N GLN A 220 10.74 0.33 9.12
CA GLN A 220 10.30 -0.53 8.02
C GLN A 220 8.91 -0.14 7.51
N THR A 221 8.67 -0.37 6.23
CA THR A 221 7.31 -0.41 5.68
C THR A 221 6.63 -1.69 6.14
N VAL A 222 5.59 -1.57 6.95
CA VAL A 222 4.79 -2.69 7.45
C VAL A 222 3.49 -2.78 6.68
N VAL A 223 3.13 -3.97 6.25
CA VAL A 223 1.86 -4.26 5.56
C VAL A 223 1.00 -5.14 6.45
N VAL A 224 -0.23 -4.70 6.68
CA VAL A 224 -1.17 -5.37 7.59
C VAL A 224 -2.57 -5.47 7.01
N GLN A 225 -3.32 -6.46 7.48
CA GLN A 225 -4.78 -6.41 7.52
C GLN A 225 -5.22 -6.14 8.96
N TYR A 226 -6.32 -5.41 9.15
CA TYR A 226 -6.78 -5.11 10.50
C TYR A 226 -8.28 -4.90 10.61
N VAL A 227 -8.78 -5.07 11.82
CA VAL A 227 -10.10 -4.64 12.27
C VAL A 227 -9.92 -3.80 13.52
N GLY A 228 -10.55 -2.61 13.57
CA GLY A 228 -10.58 -1.70 14.70
C GLY A 228 -11.99 -1.56 15.27
N ALA A 229 -12.16 -1.74 16.58
CA ALA A 229 -13.43 -1.60 17.30
C ALA A 229 -13.29 -0.69 18.51
N ILE A 230 -14.39 -0.04 18.88
CA ILE A 230 -14.49 0.76 20.12
C ILE A 230 -14.82 -0.18 21.27
N TRP A 231 -14.01 -0.18 22.35
CA TRP A 231 -14.22 -1.05 23.50
C TRP A 231 -15.62 -0.92 24.08
N LYS A 232 -16.08 0.30 24.35
CA LYS A 232 -17.35 0.59 25.01
C LYS A 232 -18.58 0.00 24.32
N SER A 233 -18.60 0.00 23.00
CA SER A 233 -19.76 -0.40 22.19
C SER A 233 -19.56 -1.68 21.41
N GLY A 234 -18.33 -2.15 21.24
CA GLY A 234 -18.00 -3.23 20.32
C GLY A 234 -18.13 -2.86 18.82
N LYS A 235 -18.51 -1.61 18.52
CA LYS A 235 -18.72 -1.14 17.14
C LYS A 235 -17.40 -1.11 16.39
N VAL A 236 -17.34 -1.81 15.26
CA VAL A 236 -16.23 -1.73 14.31
C VAL A 236 -16.30 -0.37 13.61
N PHE A 237 -15.27 0.45 13.79
CA PHE A 237 -15.18 1.77 13.18
C PHE A 237 -14.36 1.75 11.88
N ASP A 238 -13.39 0.84 11.76
CA ASP A 238 -12.58 0.69 10.56
C ASP A 238 -12.08 -0.76 10.38
N ALA A 239 -11.91 -1.18 9.12
CA ALA A 239 -11.33 -2.46 8.77
C ALA A 239 -10.75 -2.41 7.35
N SER A 240 -9.50 -2.81 7.19
CA SER A 240 -8.87 -2.95 5.87
C SER A 240 -9.58 -4.00 5.02
N TRP A 241 -10.10 -5.05 5.63
CA TRP A 241 -10.92 -6.09 5.02
C TRP A 241 -12.16 -5.56 4.28
N LYS A 242 -12.82 -4.52 4.81
CA LYS A 242 -13.97 -3.87 4.16
C LYS A 242 -13.58 -3.15 2.87
N ARG A 243 -12.34 -2.69 2.78
CA ARG A 243 -11.79 -2.06 1.59
C ARG A 243 -11.24 -3.08 0.58
N GLY A 244 -11.18 -4.36 0.95
CA GLY A 244 -10.61 -5.42 0.12
C GLY A 244 -9.10 -5.30 -0.10
N GLN A 245 -8.39 -4.55 0.74
CA GLN A 245 -6.99 -4.24 0.53
C GLN A 245 -6.22 -4.11 1.85
N PRO A 246 -4.98 -4.61 1.93
CA PRO A 246 -4.07 -4.36 3.03
C PRO A 246 -3.78 -2.86 3.20
N PHE A 247 -3.33 -2.51 4.40
CA PHE A 247 -2.86 -1.18 4.75
C PHE A 247 -1.35 -1.20 4.96
N GLY A 248 -0.65 -0.22 4.40
CA GLY A 248 0.79 -0.07 4.52
C GLY A 248 1.16 1.26 5.17
N PHE A 249 2.17 1.23 6.05
CA PHE A 249 2.71 2.40 6.72
C PHE A 249 4.15 2.17 7.14
N THR A 250 4.90 3.24 7.35
CA THR A 250 6.25 3.17 7.94
C THR A 250 6.11 3.19 9.46
N ILE A 251 6.50 2.10 10.12
CA ILE A 251 6.40 1.98 11.57
C ILE A 251 7.43 2.84 12.30
N ALA A 252 7.02 3.49 13.38
CA ALA A 252 7.84 4.43 14.16
C ALA A 252 8.48 5.54 13.30
N ALA A 253 7.76 6.00 12.27
CA ALA A 253 8.17 7.13 11.44
C ALA A 253 8.15 8.46 12.24
N SER A 254 8.87 9.45 11.76
CA SER A 254 8.80 10.81 12.28
C SER A 254 8.47 11.80 11.14
N PRO A 255 7.28 12.42 11.13
CA PRO A 255 6.17 12.23 12.06
C PRO A 255 5.52 10.83 11.93
N SER A 256 4.91 10.34 13.01
CA SER A 256 4.25 9.03 13.00
C SER A 256 3.07 9.02 12.00
N GLN A 257 2.92 7.89 11.31
CA GLN A 257 1.85 7.66 10.32
C GLN A 257 0.63 6.95 10.93
N VAL A 258 0.77 6.41 12.13
CA VAL A 258 -0.27 5.66 12.84
C VAL A 258 -0.37 6.14 14.29
N ILE A 259 -1.38 5.69 15.03
CA ILE A 259 -1.51 6.02 16.46
C ILE A 259 -0.37 5.41 17.28
N PRO A 260 0.07 6.06 18.38
CA PRO A 260 1.21 5.59 19.18
C PRO A 260 1.11 4.13 19.64
N GLY A 261 -0.10 3.64 19.91
CA GLY A 261 -0.35 2.26 20.30
C GLY A 261 0.07 1.23 19.24
N TRP A 262 0.01 1.58 17.96
CA TRP A 262 0.49 0.71 16.88
C TRP A 262 2.02 0.70 16.82
N ASP A 263 2.67 1.87 16.87
CA ASP A 263 4.13 1.96 16.89
C ASP A 263 4.73 1.19 18.07
N LYS A 264 4.13 1.33 19.27
CA LYS A 264 4.58 0.65 20.49
C LYS A 264 4.28 -0.86 20.50
N GLY A 265 3.11 -1.23 19.95
CA GLY A 265 2.62 -2.61 20.09
C GLY A 265 3.04 -3.55 18.96
N LEU A 266 3.44 -3.01 17.79
CA LEU A 266 3.80 -3.83 16.63
C LEU A 266 5.30 -4.00 16.43
N VAL A 267 6.14 -3.07 16.89
CA VAL A 267 7.61 -3.24 16.87
C VAL A 267 7.98 -4.49 17.67
N GLY A 268 8.84 -5.34 17.09
CA GLY A 268 9.27 -6.61 17.68
C GLY A 268 8.31 -7.79 17.44
N GLN A 269 7.11 -7.56 16.90
CA GLN A 269 6.21 -8.65 16.49
C GLN A 269 6.70 -9.31 15.20
N ASN A 270 6.47 -10.61 15.06
CA ASN A 270 6.90 -11.36 13.88
C ASN A 270 5.94 -11.22 12.71
N VAL A 271 6.46 -11.13 11.49
CA VAL A 271 5.66 -11.27 10.26
C VAL A 271 4.96 -12.62 10.25
N GLY A 272 3.70 -12.63 9.83
CA GLY A 272 2.79 -13.78 9.89
C GLY A 272 1.96 -13.83 11.18
N SER A 273 2.22 -12.95 12.17
CA SER A 273 1.47 -12.90 13.41
C SER A 273 0.11 -12.23 13.25
N ARG A 274 -0.84 -12.64 14.12
CA ARG A 274 -2.05 -11.86 14.45
C ARG A 274 -1.89 -11.34 15.87
N VAL A 275 -2.00 -10.04 16.02
CA VAL A 275 -1.80 -9.34 17.29
C VAL A 275 -3.06 -8.57 17.66
N MET A 276 -3.55 -8.74 18.88
CA MET A 276 -4.58 -7.89 19.46
C MET A 276 -3.90 -6.76 20.24
N LEU A 277 -4.31 -5.52 19.96
CA LEU A 277 -3.91 -4.33 20.70
C LEU A 277 -5.15 -3.76 21.41
N VAL A 278 -5.06 -3.59 22.74
CA VAL A 278 -6.02 -2.77 23.49
C VAL A 278 -5.34 -1.43 23.75
N VAL A 279 -5.83 -0.40 23.07
CA VAL A 279 -5.18 0.91 23.00
C VAL A 279 -5.95 1.92 23.85
N PRO A 280 -5.41 2.34 25.00
CA PRO A 280 -6.03 3.38 25.81
C PRO A 280 -5.99 4.73 25.08
N PRO A 281 -6.82 5.72 25.48
CA PRO A 281 -6.91 7.01 24.80
C PRO A 281 -5.55 7.70 24.60
N ALA A 282 -4.64 7.63 25.57
CA ALA A 282 -3.32 8.27 25.50
C ALA A 282 -2.44 7.73 24.38
N ASP A 283 -2.62 6.46 24.00
CA ASP A 283 -1.92 5.81 22.90
C ASP A 283 -2.76 5.73 21.61
N GLY A 284 -3.99 6.27 21.64
CA GLY A 284 -4.93 6.34 20.54
C GLY A 284 -5.16 7.78 20.05
N TYR A 285 -6.43 8.23 20.07
CA TYR A 285 -6.83 9.57 19.60
C TYR A 285 -6.95 10.62 20.72
N GLY A 286 -6.57 10.26 21.94
CA GLY A 286 -6.43 11.18 23.07
C GLY A 286 -7.74 11.88 23.47
N LYS A 287 -7.59 13.17 23.85
CA LYS A 287 -8.70 14.02 24.26
C LYS A 287 -9.57 14.52 23.12
N SER A 288 -9.08 14.45 21.88
CA SER A 288 -9.81 14.92 20.69
C SER A 288 -10.75 13.87 20.12
N GLY A 289 -10.45 12.58 20.30
CA GLY A 289 -11.14 11.52 19.59
C GLY A 289 -10.91 11.59 18.08
N ASN A 290 -11.80 10.96 17.31
CA ASN A 290 -11.89 11.08 15.85
C ASN A 290 -13.37 10.99 15.44
N SER A 291 -14.00 12.16 15.26
CA SER A 291 -15.43 12.26 14.95
C SER A 291 -15.80 11.58 13.62
N GLN A 292 -14.91 11.64 12.61
CA GLN A 292 -15.14 11.00 11.30
C GLN A 292 -15.23 9.48 11.42
N ALA A 293 -14.46 8.88 12.34
CA ALA A 293 -14.52 7.46 12.65
C ALA A 293 -15.54 7.12 13.75
N GLY A 294 -16.25 8.11 14.32
CA GLY A 294 -17.18 7.94 15.43
C GLY A 294 -16.51 7.62 16.76
N ILE A 295 -15.21 7.91 16.90
CA ILE A 295 -14.43 7.69 18.12
C ILE A 295 -14.55 8.91 19.00
N GLN A 296 -15.10 8.72 20.21
CA GLN A 296 -15.28 9.79 21.19
C GLN A 296 -13.98 10.05 21.98
N PRO A 297 -13.83 11.26 22.56
CA PRO A 297 -12.79 11.50 23.57
C PRO A 297 -12.80 10.43 24.64
N LYS A 298 -11.61 9.94 25.04
CA LYS A 298 -11.42 8.89 26.06
C LYS A 298 -11.88 7.48 25.65
N ASP A 299 -12.27 7.23 24.40
CA ASP A 299 -12.54 5.86 23.97
C ASP A 299 -11.26 5.02 23.95
N THR A 300 -11.34 3.84 24.55
CA THR A 300 -10.34 2.79 24.39
C THR A 300 -10.69 1.99 23.14
N LEU A 301 -9.67 1.71 22.33
CA LEU A 301 -9.82 0.99 21.07
C LEU A 301 -9.26 -0.43 21.17
N VAL A 302 -9.84 -1.31 20.38
CA VAL A 302 -9.33 -2.67 20.18
C VAL A 302 -8.99 -2.85 18.71
N PHE A 303 -7.77 -3.25 18.43
CA PHE A 303 -7.38 -3.64 17.08
C PHE A 303 -6.98 -5.11 17.07
N VAL A 304 -7.34 -5.79 16.00
CA VAL A 304 -6.78 -7.10 15.65
C VAL A 304 -6.05 -6.90 14.34
N VAL A 305 -4.74 -7.11 14.36
CA VAL A 305 -3.82 -6.78 13.28
C VAL A 305 -3.12 -8.05 12.80
N ASP A 306 -3.26 -8.37 11.52
CA ASP A 306 -2.52 -9.42 10.83
C ASP A 306 -1.31 -8.80 10.15
N ILE A 307 -0.12 -9.20 10.54
CA ILE A 307 1.14 -8.69 10.00
C ILE A 307 1.52 -9.51 8.77
N LEU A 308 1.36 -8.93 7.59
CA LEU A 308 1.57 -9.62 6.30
C LEU A 308 3.01 -9.52 5.81
N GLY A 309 3.71 -8.43 6.16
CA GLY A 309 5.09 -8.19 5.75
C GLY A 309 5.71 -6.99 6.43
N ALA A 310 7.06 -6.96 6.44
CA ALA A 310 7.86 -5.82 6.87
C ALA A 310 9.07 -5.70 5.93
N PHE A 311 9.33 -4.49 5.41
CA PHE A 311 10.28 -4.25 4.32
C PHE A 311 11.16 -3.03 4.66
N SER A 312 12.46 -3.12 4.35
CA SER A 312 13.46 -2.05 4.49
C SER A 312 13.89 -1.52 3.14
#